data_98edecf4026e4e1b1f710a1c436bba45
#
_entry.id   98edecf4026e4e1b1f710a1c436bba45
#
_cell.length_a   1.000
_cell.length_b   1.000
_cell.length_c   1.000
_cell.angle_alpha   90.00
_cell.angle_beta   90.00
_cell.angle_gamma   90.00
#
_symmetry.space_group_name_H-M   'P 1'
#
loop_
_entity.id
_entity.type
_entity.pdbx_description
1 polymer ?
#
loop_
_entity_poly.entity_id
_entity_poly.type
_entity_poly.pdbx_seq_one_letter_code
_entity_poly.pdbx_strand_id
1 'polypeptide(L)'
;MIKPLARLHEQLRRLPGIGSKTALRLAYHVLDMPSEDVRELADALISAKEQIRLCACCFDLCDSDLCDICRDKTRDRTVVCVIEQPQDLMAMERSRGYKGLYHVLHGVLSPLDGVGPEQLKIKELLVRLQSGEIKEVIVATNSDVEGEATATYLAHLLKPIGVTVSRIAHGLPVGGDLEYADEVTLSKALENRRNM
;
A
#
# COMPACT_ATOMS: atom_id res chain seq x y z
N MET A 1 13.23 15.06 35.29
CA MET A 1 13.95 14.76 34.03
C MET A 1 14.49 16.07 33.50
N ILE A 2 15.75 16.10 33.04
CA ILE A 2 16.35 17.30 32.45
C ILE A 2 15.66 17.67 31.13
N LYS A 3 15.60 18.99 30.81
CA LYS A 3 14.80 19.49 29.67
C LYS A 3 15.10 18.80 28.32
N PRO A 4 16.37 18.61 27.89
CA PRO A 4 16.64 17.95 26.61
C PRO A 4 16.14 16.50 26.54
N LEU A 5 16.31 15.74 27.62
CA LEU A 5 15.84 14.34 27.71
C LEU A 5 14.30 14.28 27.70
N ALA A 6 13.64 15.20 28.40
CA ALA A 6 12.19 15.29 28.38
C ALA A 6 11.65 15.57 26.97
N ARG A 7 12.30 16.48 26.23
CA ARG A 7 11.93 16.80 24.84
C ARG A 7 12.10 15.59 23.91
N LEU A 8 13.22 14.87 24.00
CA LEU A 8 13.44 13.65 23.20
C LEU A 8 12.39 12.59 23.52
N HIS A 9 12.16 12.32 24.80
CA HIS A 9 11.13 11.38 25.24
C HIS A 9 9.74 11.73 24.67
N GLU A 10 9.32 13.01 24.73
CA GLU A 10 8.05 13.44 24.16
C GLU A 10 7.97 13.25 22.65
N GLN A 11 9.03 13.53 21.88
CA GLN A 11 9.02 13.31 20.44
C GLN A 11 8.92 11.82 20.08
N LEU A 12 9.64 10.96 20.81
CA LEU A 12 9.57 9.51 20.59
C LEU A 12 8.18 8.93 20.91
N ARG A 13 7.48 9.48 21.91
CA ARG A 13 6.10 9.08 22.23
C ARG A 13 5.07 9.40 21.14
N ARG A 14 5.38 10.32 20.23
CA ARG A 14 4.49 10.65 19.10
C ARG A 14 4.49 9.57 18.01
N LEU A 15 5.46 8.66 18.05
CA LEU A 15 5.53 7.56 17.11
C LEU A 15 4.50 6.48 17.49
N PRO A 16 3.72 5.94 16.54
CA PRO A 16 2.71 4.93 16.82
C PRO A 16 3.37 3.67 17.41
N GLY A 17 2.72 3.07 18.40
CA GLY A 17 3.24 1.89 19.11
C GLY A 17 4.32 2.18 20.16
N ILE A 18 4.78 3.43 20.31
CA ILE A 18 5.80 3.79 21.31
C ILE A 18 5.14 4.43 22.54
N GLY A 19 4.96 3.62 23.58
CA GLY A 19 4.50 4.07 24.89
C GLY A 19 5.59 4.78 25.70
N SER A 20 5.21 5.42 26.82
CA SER A 20 6.12 6.22 27.66
C SER A 20 7.36 5.43 28.14
N LYS A 21 7.19 4.16 28.55
CA LYS A 21 8.31 3.32 29.02
C LYS A 21 9.30 3.02 27.89
N THR A 22 8.80 2.68 26.70
CA THR A 22 9.63 2.42 25.52
C THR A 22 10.33 3.69 25.06
N ALA A 23 9.63 4.82 25.01
CA ALA A 23 10.21 6.11 24.65
C ALA A 23 11.35 6.53 25.58
N LEU A 24 11.21 6.29 26.88
CA LEU A 24 12.26 6.59 27.86
C LEU A 24 13.50 5.68 27.65
N ARG A 25 13.29 4.39 27.39
CA ARG A 25 14.37 3.46 27.10
C ARG A 25 15.14 3.84 25.80
N LEU A 26 14.39 4.21 24.75
CA LEU A 26 14.98 4.71 23.50
C LEU A 26 15.74 6.01 23.70
N ALA A 27 15.22 6.94 24.50
CA ALA A 27 15.88 8.21 24.79
C ALA A 27 17.23 8.00 25.50
N TYR A 28 17.31 7.09 26.46
CA TYR A 28 18.59 6.72 27.09
C TYR A 28 19.52 6.04 26.11
N HIS A 29 19.05 5.13 25.27
CA HIS A 29 19.87 4.48 24.25
C HIS A 29 20.51 5.51 23.31
N VAL A 30 19.74 6.52 22.87
CA VAL A 30 20.27 7.62 22.03
C VAL A 30 21.38 8.40 22.74
N LEU A 31 21.32 8.55 24.06
CA LEU A 31 22.39 9.21 24.83
C LEU A 31 23.69 8.40 24.87
N ASP A 32 23.57 7.06 24.80
CA ASP A 32 24.73 6.14 24.80
C ASP A 32 25.32 5.92 23.40
N MET A 33 24.61 6.35 22.33
CA MET A 33 25.10 6.27 20.95
C MET A 33 26.21 7.28 20.68
N PRO A 34 27.16 6.98 19.77
CA PRO A 34 28.09 7.97 19.25
C PRO A 34 27.35 9.14 18.61
N SER A 35 27.89 10.35 18.79
CA SER A 35 27.24 11.56 18.25
C SER A 35 27.09 11.55 16.71
N GLU A 36 27.94 10.82 16.02
CA GLU A 36 27.88 10.64 14.56
C GLU A 36 26.64 9.80 14.16
N ASP A 37 26.41 8.68 14.83
CA ASP A 37 25.25 7.80 14.58
C ASP A 37 23.92 8.54 14.86
N VAL A 38 23.90 9.39 15.89
CA VAL A 38 22.73 10.23 16.20
C VAL A 38 22.45 11.26 15.09
N ARG A 39 23.50 11.85 14.52
CA ARG A 39 23.36 12.75 13.38
C ARG A 39 22.86 12.01 12.14
N GLU A 40 23.47 10.87 11.83
CA GLU A 40 23.04 10.03 10.71
C GLU A 40 21.56 9.65 10.81
N LEU A 41 21.10 9.23 11.99
CA LEU A 41 19.68 8.94 12.24
C LEU A 41 18.80 10.17 12.02
N ALA A 42 19.20 11.33 12.53
CA ALA A 42 18.44 12.57 12.37
C ALA A 42 18.37 12.99 10.89
N ASP A 43 19.49 12.91 10.18
CA ASP A 43 19.57 13.24 8.74
C ASP A 43 18.75 12.29 7.90
N ALA A 44 18.74 10.98 8.23
CA ALA A 44 17.91 9.99 7.56
C ALA A 44 16.41 10.29 7.71
N LEU A 45 15.96 10.68 8.91
CA LEU A 45 14.57 11.07 9.16
C LEU A 45 14.16 12.31 8.34
N ILE A 46 15.03 13.33 8.31
CA ILE A 46 14.79 14.57 7.56
C ILE A 46 14.76 14.28 6.07
N SER A 47 15.79 13.59 5.55
CA SER A 47 15.92 13.25 4.14
C SER A 47 14.74 12.42 3.63
N ALA A 48 14.31 11.42 4.40
CA ALA A 48 13.13 10.62 4.05
C ALA A 48 11.88 11.49 3.91
N LYS A 49 11.68 12.45 4.82
CA LYS A 49 10.52 13.35 4.78
C LYS A 49 10.56 14.36 3.64
N GLU A 50 11.74 14.83 3.26
CA GLU A 50 11.93 15.89 2.25
C GLU A 50 12.05 15.34 0.83
N GLN A 51 12.65 14.17 0.66
CA GLN A 51 12.97 13.61 -0.66
C GLN A 51 11.94 12.63 -1.16
N ILE A 52 11.23 11.89 -0.26
CA ILE A 52 10.20 10.96 -0.70
C ILE A 52 8.95 11.72 -1.12
N ARG A 53 8.50 11.42 -2.34
CA ARG A 53 7.30 11.96 -2.97
C ARG A 53 6.46 10.85 -3.58
N LEU A 54 5.30 11.19 -4.10
CA LEU A 54 4.48 10.26 -4.86
C LEU A 54 4.87 10.28 -6.33
N CYS A 55 4.98 9.11 -6.93
CA CYS A 55 5.15 8.94 -8.37
C CYS A 55 4.00 9.63 -9.13
N ALA A 56 4.32 10.46 -10.10
CA ALA A 56 3.32 11.20 -10.88
C ALA A 56 2.37 10.29 -11.69
N CYS A 57 2.72 9.02 -11.89
CA CYS A 57 1.93 8.07 -12.68
C CYS A 57 1.12 7.09 -11.82
N CYS A 58 1.76 6.42 -10.85
CA CYS A 58 1.13 5.33 -10.08
C CYS A 58 0.86 5.68 -8.62
N PHE A 59 1.34 6.82 -8.15
CA PHE A 59 1.19 7.30 -6.76
C PHE A 59 1.90 6.43 -5.71
N ASP A 60 2.83 5.57 -6.12
CA ASP A 60 3.75 4.91 -5.20
C ASP A 60 4.81 5.88 -4.68
N LEU A 61 5.49 5.53 -3.60
CA LEU A 61 6.58 6.31 -3.04
C LEU A 61 7.82 6.24 -3.95
N CYS A 62 8.43 7.39 -4.21
CA CYS A 62 9.68 7.49 -4.98
C CYS A 62 10.47 8.74 -4.60
N ASP A 63 11.69 8.83 -5.07
CA ASP A 63 12.61 9.97 -4.90
C ASP A 63 12.72 10.88 -6.15
N SER A 64 12.00 10.53 -7.20
CA SER A 64 12.01 11.19 -8.52
C SER A 64 10.58 11.36 -9.05
N ASP A 65 10.38 11.95 -10.21
CA ASP A 65 9.04 12.18 -10.77
C ASP A 65 8.30 10.87 -11.09
N LEU A 66 9.03 9.83 -11.52
CA LEU A 66 8.48 8.51 -11.77
C LEU A 66 9.26 7.45 -11.00
N CYS A 67 8.58 6.52 -10.36
CA CYS A 67 9.19 5.36 -9.71
C CYS A 67 9.85 4.42 -10.72
N ASP A 68 10.72 3.53 -10.25
CA ASP A 68 11.45 2.58 -11.10
C ASP A 68 10.51 1.69 -11.92
N ILE A 69 9.37 1.28 -11.34
CA ILE A 69 8.37 0.46 -12.02
C ILE A 69 7.75 1.22 -13.20
N CYS A 70 7.38 2.48 -13.03
CA CYS A 70 6.80 3.28 -14.11
C CYS A 70 7.82 3.65 -15.19
N ARG A 71 9.11 3.73 -14.86
CA ARG A 71 10.21 3.96 -15.80
C ARG A 71 10.61 2.72 -16.59
N ASP A 72 10.36 1.54 -16.03
CA ASP A 72 10.75 0.27 -16.65
C ASP A 72 9.91 0.01 -17.93
N LYS A 73 10.56 0.09 -19.07
CA LYS A 73 9.94 -0.14 -20.39
C LYS A 73 9.68 -1.62 -20.71
N THR A 74 10.20 -2.53 -19.90
CA THR A 74 9.98 -3.98 -20.07
C THR A 74 8.66 -4.45 -19.48
N ARG A 75 7.99 -3.59 -18.70
CA ARG A 75 6.70 -3.88 -18.08
C ARG A 75 5.55 -3.81 -19.06
N ASP A 76 4.57 -4.69 -18.86
CA ASP A 76 3.32 -4.67 -19.62
C ASP A 76 2.48 -3.44 -19.22
N ARG A 77 2.36 -2.50 -20.14
CA ARG A 77 1.63 -1.26 -19.93
C ARG A 77 0.13 -1.39 -20.14
N THR A 78 -0.32 -2.53 -20.64
CA THR A 78 -1.74 -2.79 -20.89
C THR A 78 -2.50 -3.28 -19.67
N VAL A 79 -1.79 -3.65 -18.58
CA VAL A 79 -2.37 -4.17 -17.35
C VAL A 79 -1.93 -3.32 -16.15
N VAL A 80 -2.90 -2.89 -15.35
CA VAL A 80 -2.67 -2.12 -14.11
C VAL A 80 -3.27 -2.84 -12.92
N CYS A 81 -2.45 -3.10 -11.89
CA CYS A 81 -2.88 -3.61 -10.61
C CYS A 81 -3.17 -2.46 -9.64
N VAL A 82 -4.40 -2.33 -9.20
CA VAL A 82 -4.85 -1.31 -8.24
C VAL A 82 -4.75 -1.88 -6.83
N ILE A 83 -4.02 -1.20 -5.97
CA ILE A 83 -3.72 -1.59 -4.59
C ILE A 83 -4.05 -0.45 -3.63
N GLU A 84 -4.18 -0.75 -2.34
CA GLU A 84 -4.57 0.24 -1.33
C GLU A 84 -3.40 1.13 -0.90
N GLN A 85 -2.26 0.53 -0.57
CA GLN A 85 -1.13 1.21 0.05
C GLN A 85 0.20 0.88 -0.65
N PRO A 86 1.23 1.74 -0.54
CA PRO A 86 2.56 1.45 -1.08
C PRO A 86 3.19 0.14 -0.55
N GLN A 87 2.86 -0.26 0.68
CA GLN A 87 3.35 -1.51 1.25
C GLN A 87 2.85 -2.74 0.49
N ASP A 88 1.64 -2.68 -0.06
CA ASP A 88 1.04 -3.76 -0.86
C ASP A 88 1.81 -3.95 -2.16
N LEU A 89 2.23 -2.84 -2.78
CA LEU A 89 3.09 -2.88 -3.97
C LEU A 89 4.39 -3.64 -3.68
N MET A 90 5.03 -3.34 -2.57
CA MET A 90 6.26 -4.04 -2.16
C MET A 90 6.02 -5.54 -1.95
N ALA A 91 4.86 -5.92 -1.41
CA ALA A 91 4.48 -7.32 -1.23
C ALA A 91 4.26 -8.03 -2.58
N MET A 92 3.57 -7.38 -3.51
CA MET A 92 3.33 -7.89 -4.87
C MET A 92 4.64 -8.06 -5.65
N GLU A 93 5.54 -7.09 -5.61
CA GLU A 93 6.84 -7.15 -6.30
C GLU A 93 7.74 -8.28 -5.76
N ARG A 94 7.69 -8.56 -4.46
CA ARG A 94 8.43 -9.70 -3.87
C ARG A 94 8.01 -11.05 -4.46
N SER A 95 6.76 -11.18 -4.91
CA SER A 95 6.28 -12.41 -5.55
C SER A 95 6.93 -12.69 -6.90
N ARG A 96 7.46 -11.65 -7.57
CA ARG A 96 8.04 -11.68 -8.93
C ARG A 96 7.11 -12.24 -10.01
N GLY A 97 5.85 -12.51 -9.67
CA GLY A 97 4.85 -13.10 -10.57
C GLY A 97 4.12 -12.09 -11.45
N TYR A 98 4.18 -10.79 -11.13
CA TYR A 98 3.48 -9.75 -11.84
C TYR A 98 4.45 -8.86 -12.64
N LYS A 99 4.10 -8.56 -13.89
CA LYS A 99 4.93 -7.77 -14.81
C LYS A 99 4.22 -6.53 -15.35
N GLY A 100 2.99 -6.26 -14.91
CA GLY A 100 2.26 -5.05 -15.27
C GLY A 100 2.64 -3.83 -14.43
N LEU A 101 1.84 -2.79 -14.55
CA LEU A 101 1.98 -1.55 -13.80
C LEU A 101 1.07 -1.55 -12.57
N TYR A 102 1.30 -0.61 -11.65
CA TYR A 102 0.50 -0.44 -10.45
C TYR A 102 -0.21 0.92 -10.41
N HIS A 103 -1.22 1.02 -9.55
CA HIS A 103 -1.84 2.26 -9.14
C HIS A 103 -2.21 2.17 -7.65
N VAL A 104 -1.68 3.08 -6.85
CA VAL A 104 -1.87 3.12 -5.40
C VAL A 104 -2.99 4.08 -5.05
N LEU A 105 -4.01 3.60 -4.35
CA LEU A 105 -5.18 4.41 -3.96
C LEU A 105 -4.92 5.31 -2.76
N HIS A 106 -3.96 4.96 -1.91
CA HIS A 106 -3.69 5.57 -0.59
C HIS A 106 -4.85 5.42 0.40
N GLY A 107 -5.55 4.30 0.37
CA GLY A 107 -6.61 3.94 1.29
C GLY A 107 -7.71 3.12 0.63
N VAL A 108 -8.81 3.00 1.35
CA VAL A 108 -10.05 2.32 0.96
C VAL A 108 -11.26 3.19 1.28
N LEU A 109 -12.40 2.91 0.69
CA LEU A 109 -13.66 3.53 1.05
C LEU A 109 -14.05 3.11 2.47
N SER A 110 -14.13 4.05 3.38
CA SER A 110 -14.57 3.84 4.77
C SER A 110 -15.53 4.94 5.18
N PRO A 111 -16.84 4.79 4.95
CA PRO A 111 -17.83 5.79 5.34
C PRO A 111 -17.84 6.07 6.84
N LEU A 112 -17.51 5.07 7.66
CA LEU A 112 -17.44 5.22 9.11
C LEU A 112 -16.28 6.14 9.55
N ASP A 113 -15.17 6.12 8.81
CA ASP A 113 -14.02 6.99 9.04
C ASP A 113 -14.08 8.28 8.20
N GLY A 114 -15.16 8.48 7.45
CA GLY A 114 -15.35 9.65 6.60
C GLY A 114 -14.50 9.62 5.32
N VAL A 115 -13.98 8.45 4.92
CA VAL A 115 -13.16 8.31 3.71
C VAL A 115 -14.06 7.98 2.52
N GLY A 116 -14.26 8.96 1.66
CA GLY A 116 -14.97 8.82 0.38
C GLY A 116 -14.03 8.73 -0.82
N PRO A 117 -14.59 8.61 -2.04
CA PRO A 117 -13.81 8.50 -3.27
C PRO A 117 -12.86 9.68 -3.52
N GLU A 118 -13.20 10.85 -3.00
CA GLU A 118 -12.47 12.11 -3.19
C GLU A 118 -11.13 12.13 -2.44
N GLN A 119 -11.01 11.35 -1.36
CA GLN A 119 -9.78 11.21 -0.58
C GLN A 119 -8.82 10.19 -1.16
N LEU A 120 -9.30 9.36 -2.11
CA LEU A 120 -8.52 8.29 -2.75
C LEU A 120 -8.05 8.72 -4.14
N LYS A 121 -7.00 8.06 -4.65
CA LYS A 121 -6.45 8.29 -6.00
C LYS A 121 -7.30 7.65 -7.12
N ILE A 122 -8.63 7.63 -6.96
CA ILE A 122 -9.57 7.05 -7.93
C ILE A 122 -9.73 7.96 -9.15
N LYS A 123 -9.82 9.27 -8.95
CA LYS A 123 -9.91 10.23 -10.05
C LYS A 123 -8.69 10.16 -10.97
N GLU A 124 -7.52 10.05 -10.39
CA GLU A 124 -6.27 9.94 -11.12
C GLU A 124 -6.16 8.61 -11.88
N LEU A 125 -6.73 7.52 -11.35
CA LEU A 125 -6.88 6.26 -12.09
C LEU A 125 -7.74 6.45 -13.35
N LEU A 126 -8.88 7.11 -13.22
CA LEU A 126 -9.78 7.39 -14.37
C LEU A 126 -9.08 8.22 -15.44
N VAL A 127 -8.33 9.26 -15.04
CA VAL A 127 -7.54 10.07 -15.98
C VAL A 127 -6.50 9.21 -16.70
N ARG A 128 -5.82 8.32 -15.98
CA ARG A 128 -4.82 7.42 -16.56
C ARG A 128 -5.41 6.46 -17.59
N LEU A 129 -6.63 5.98 -17.37
CA LEU A 129 -7.33 5.07 -18.28
C LEU A 129 -7.76 5.76 -19.60
N GLN A 130 -7.88 7.08 -19.62
CA GLN A 130 -8.25 7.84 -20.84
C GLN A 130 -7.21 7.72 -21.95
N SER A 131 -5.98 7.31 -21.64
CA SER A 131 -4.95 7.05 -22.67
C SER A 131 -5.34 5.94 -23.66
N GLY A 132 -6.26 5.04 -23.26
CA GLY A 132 -6.66 3.87 -24.04
C GLY A 132 -5.61 2.76 -24.15
N GLU A 133 -4.45 2.94 -23.52
CA GLU A 133 -3.35 1.95 -23.52
C GLU A 133 -3.68 0.77 -22.58
N ILE A 134 -4.34 1.05 -21.46
CA ILE A 134 -4.69 0.06 -20.43
C ILE A 134 -5.94 -0.70 -20.86
N LYS A 135 -5.85 -2.02 -20.90
CA LYS A 135 -6.92 -2.94 -21.29
C LYS A 135 -7.50 -3.70 -20.12
N GLU A 136 -6.71 -3.92 -19.07
CA GLU A 136 -7.13 -4.62 -17.87
C GLU A 136 -6.73 -3.86 -16.61
N VAL A 137 -7.66 -3.81 -15.65
CA VAL A 137 -7.46 -3.33 -14.29
C VAL A 137 -7.70 -4.49 -13.34
N ILE A 138 -6.63 -4.94 -12.68
CA ILE A 138 -6.70 -5.95 -11.61
C ILE A 138 -6.92 -5.20 -10.30
N VAL A 139 -8.04 -5.42 -9.62
CA VAL A 139 -8.29 -4.84 -8.30
C VAL A 139 -7.73 -5.79 -7.24
N ALA A 140 -6.73 -5.33 -6.50
CA ALA A 140 -6.02 -6.08 -5.47
C ALA A 140 -6.08 -5.37 -4.10
N THR A 141 -7.27 -4.88 -3.75
CA THR A 141 -7.58 -4.41 -2.39
C THR A 141 -7.70 -5.60 -1.44
N ASN A 142 -7.57 -5.36 -0.13
CA ASN A 142 -7.68 -6.41 0.88
C ASN A 142 -9.04 -7.12 0.86
N SER A 143 -9.11 -8.29 1.50
CA SER A 143 -10.34 -9.10 1.57
C SER A 143 -11.22 -8.74 2.76
N ASP A 144 -11.02 -7.56 3.36
CA ASP A 144 -11.88 -7.02 4.40
C ASP A 144 -13.11 -6.30 3.81
N VAL A 145 -14.02 -5.86 4.67
CA VAL A 145 -15.28 -5.24 4.27
C VAL A 145 -15.05 -3.97 3.43
N GLU A 146 -14.07 -3.16 3.80
CA GLU A 146 -13.76 -1.89 3.15
C GLU A 146 -13.05 -2.10 1.82
N GLY A 147 -12.13 -3.06 1.75
CA GLY A 147 -11.46 -3.44 0.51
C GLY A 147 -12.42 -4.06 -0.51
N GLU A 148 -13.38 -4.89 -0.07
CA GLU A 148 -14.44 -5.45 -0.94
C GLU A 148 -15.41 -4.35 -1.42
N ALA A 149 -15.81 -3.43 -0.54
CA ALA A 149 -16.64 -2.28 -0.92
C ALA A 149 -15.92 -1.41 -1.96
N THR A 150 -14.62 -1.16 -1.76
CA THR A 150 -13.77 -0.41 -2.69
C THR A 150 -13.65 -1.12 -4.03
N ALA A 151 -13.43 -2.45 -4.02
CA ALA A 151 -13.36 -3.25 -5.24
C ALA A 151 -14.68 -3.21 -6.04
N THR A 152 -15.80 -3.35 -5.35
CA THR A 152 -17.13 -3.27 -5.96
C THR A 152 -17.39 -1.90 -6.57
N TYR A 153 -17.05 -0.84 -5.85
CA TYR A 153 -17.16 0.54 -6.34
C TYR A 153 -16.33 0.75 -7.61
N LEU A 154 -15.06 0.34 -7.59
CA LEU A 154 -14.17 0.42 -8.76
C LEU A 154 -14.72 -0.38 -9.95
N ALA A 155 -15.21 -1.59 -9.72
CA ALA A 155 -15.80 -2.41 -10.78
C ALA A 155 -16.99 -1.72 -11.45
N HIS A 156 -17.89 -1.10 -10.67
CA HIS A 156 -19.01 -0.32 -11.22
C HIS A 156 -18.54 0.90 -11.99
N LEU A 157 -17.55 1.60 -11.49
CA LEU A 157 -17.03 2.83 -12.10
C LEU A 157 -16.26 2.57 -13.40
N LEU A 158 -15.55 1.45 -13.49
CA LEU A 158 -14.65 1.11 -14.60
C LEU A 158 -15.35 0.34 -15.74
N LYS A 159 -16.38 -0.46 -15.44
CA LYS A 159 -17.13 -1.22 -16.47
C LYS A 159 -17.60 -0.36 -17.65
N PRO A 160 -18.19 0.84 -17.46
CA PRO A 160 -18.65 1.66 -18.58
C PRO A 160 -17.53 2.20 -19.48
N ILE A 161 -16.28 2.20 -18.99
CA ILE A 161 -15.11 2.70 -19.73
C ILE A 161 -14.64 1.69 -20.78
N GLY A 162 -15.07 0.42 -20.67
CA GLY A 162 -14.72 -0.64 -21.62
C GLY A 162 -13.41 -1.35 -21.33
N VAL A 163 -12.82 -1.15 -20.14
CA VAL A 163 -11.66 -1.93 -19.68
C VAL A 163 -12.12 -3.21 -18.99
N THR A 164 -11.33 -4.28 -19.13
CA THR A 164 -11.55 -5.50 -18.34
C THR A 164 -11.22 -5.24 -16.88
N VAL A 165 -12.14 -5.57 -15.98
CA VAL A 165 -11.90 -5.45 -14.53
C VAL A 165 -11.88 -6.86 -13.94
N SER A 166 -10.76 -7.22 -13.34
CA SER A 166 -10.58 -8.49 -12.64
C SER A 166 -10.26 -8.25 -11.17
N ARG A 167 -10.48 -9.27 -10.35
CA ARG A 167 -10.20 -9.26 -8.90
C ARG A 167 -9.11 -10.28 -8.60
N ILE A 168 -8.19 -9.93 -7.72
CA ILE A 168 -7.24 -10.92 -7.20
C ILE A 168 -8.02 -12.08 -6.55
N ALA A 169 -7.63 -13.33 -6.84
CA ALA A 169 -8.32 -14.50 -6.35
C ALA A 169 -8.20 -14.63 -4.83
N HIS A 170 -9.31 -14.97 -4.18
CA HIS A 170 -9.38 -15.33 -2.77
C HIS A 170 -9.46 -16.84 -2.62
N GLY A 171 -8.76 -17.40 -1.64
CA GLY A 171 -8.76 -18.83 -1.40
C GLY A 171 -7.77 -19.24 -0.32
N LEU A 172 -7.54 -20.54 -0.23
CA LEU A 172 -6.62 -21.12 0.74
C LEU A 172 -5.16 -20.74 0.39
N PRO A 173 -4.36 -20.35 1.38
CA PRO A 173 -2.94 -20.11 1.16
C PRO A 173 -2.21 -21.40 0.83
N VAL A 174 -1.19 -21.33 -0.01
CA VAL A 174 -0.33 -22.48 -0.33
C VAL A 174 0.39 -22.95 0.93
N GLY A 175 0.27 -24.25 1.24
CA GLY A 175 0.84 -24.85 2.46
C GLY A 175 -0.04 -24.72 3.70
N GLY A 176 -1.26 -24.18 3.57
CA GLY A 176 -2.24 -24.18 4.65
C GLY A 176 -3.07 -25.45 4.66
N ASP A 177 -3.39 -25.97 5.86
CA ASP A 177 -4.27 -27.12 6.06
C ASP A 177 -5.73 -26.67 6.07
N LEU A 178 -6.59 -27.45 5.43
CA LEU A 178 -8.03 -27.17 5.32
C LEU A 178 -8.73 -27.05 6.69
N GLU A 179 -8.29 -27.81 7.69
CA GLU A 179 -8.91 -27.85 9.01
C GLU A 179 -8.73 -26.56 9.83
N TYR A 180 -7.73 -25.74 9.47
CA TYR A 180 -7.48 -24.44 10.14
C TYR A 180 -8.05 -23.25 9.40
N ALA A 181 -8.66 -23.47 8.23
CA ALA A 181 -9.27 -22.38 7.48
C ALA A 181 -10.66 -22.06 8.04
N ASP A 182 -10.96 -20.77 8.15
CA ASP A 182 -12.30 -20.33 8.55
C ASP A 182 -13.34 -20.56 7.45
N GLU A 183 -14.62 -20.56 7.83
CA GLU A 183 -15.74 -20.86 6.96
C GLU A 183 -15.84 -19.93 5.75
N VAL A 184 -15.49 -18.63 5.91
CA VAL A 184 -15.54 -17.65 4.84
C VAL A 184 -14.44 -17.92 3.81
N THR A 185 -13.22 -18.20 4.27
CA THR A 185 -12.09 -18.57 3.40
C THR A 185 -12.39 -19.85 2.61
N LEU A 186 -12.98 -20.87 3.25
CA LEU A 186 -13.36 -22.10 2.57
C LEU A 186 -14.47 -21.87 1.52
N SER A 187 -15.49 -21.06 1.85
CA SER A 187 -16.55 -20.70 0.91
C SER A 187 -15.97 -19.99 -0.32
N LYS A 188 -15.09 -19.00 -0.11
CA LYS A 188 -14.42 -18.26 -1.20
C LYS A 188 -13.52 -19.15 -2.05
N ALA A 189 -12.80 -20.09 -1.43
CA ALA A 189 -11.99 -21.07 -2.15
C ALA A 189 -12.83 -21.97 -3.07
N LEU A 190 -14.02 -22.41 -2.60
CA LEU A 190 -14.96 -23.21 -3.38
C LEU A 190 -15.59 -22.40 -4.52
N GLU A 191 -15.98 -21.15 -4.27
CA GLU A 191 -16.50 -20.25 -5.30
C GLU A 191 -15.47 -20.04 -6.43
N ASN A 192 -14.21 -19.81 -6.07
CA ASN A 192 -13.12 -19.52 -7.01
C ASN A 192 -12.38 -20.77 -7.51
N ARG A 193 -12.91 -21.99 -7.29
CA ARG A 193 -12.29 -23.23 -7.75
C ARG A 193 -12.06 -23.24 -9.25
N ARG A 194 -10.94 -23.81 -9.68
CA ARG A 194 -10.58 -23.96 -11.11
C ARG A 194 -10.76 -25.40 -11.55
N ASN A 195 -11.13 -25.58 -12.80
CA ASN A 195 -11.08 -26.90 -13.44
C ASN A 195 -9.61 -27.31 -13.63
N MET A 196 -9.33 -28.60 -13.39
CA MET A 196 -8.01 -29.19 -13.60
C MET A 196 -7.93 -29.88 -14.96
#